data_08b964f591a7e76be1c2a3703843384c
#
_entry.id   08b964f591a7e76be1c2a3703843384c
#
_cell.length_a   1.000
_cell.length_b   1.000
_cell.length_c   1.000
_cell.angle_alpha   90.00
_cell.angle_beta   90.00
_cell.angle_gamma   90.00
#
_symmetry.space_group_name_H-M   'P 1'
#
loop_
_entity.id
_entity.type
_entity.pdbx_description
1 polymer ?
#
loop_
_entity_poly.entity_id
_entity_poly.type
_entity_poly.pdbx_seq_one_letter_code
_entity_poly.pdbx_strand_id
1 'polypeptide(L)'
;VLCRRLDGQVGAFGLDGLSVQNLKPPIKGNSTMKKMLISLVALAAMAMSSTAQAVTTCADKATFCVKIVGELVQAHVWNYAAKTGLVLGPNNLTGLITTLYNAMDVVSREQVGMIPAVSADMTFARAAVGQVVTSPVAPAATATDITPAVTPPNDGDQNIGNKSVTLTKARRVPIRWNGEEKLALDNSGNSYNIILRDQFAQAMRTLCNEVESDLTALHVKASRAYGTPGTAPFGIANDLGDTAGALRILEDNGAQGLDFQMVLGSAAMQNMRGKQSGLFNVEKAGREDMLRDGITDRLQGLALRQSAQIKRPAKGTAAGATTNANGYAFGATVITLAAAGTGSFVAGDVITFVGDPENKYVVSSGDASSADGGTITIAAPGLLQAIPAAATAITVANVGFRNMFFARSAIVLATRVPALPAQGDSAADRTIITDPVSGLSFEVSMYMQYRQVQYEIALVWGVGAAKDEHIGILLG
;
A
#
# COMPACT_ATOMS: atom_id res chain seq x y z
N VAL A 1 31.86 24.26 -8.62
CA VAL A 1 32.78 25.02 -9.50
C VAL A 1 34.11 24.28 -9.77
N LEU A 2 34.16 22.98 -9.55
CA LEU A 2 35.40 22.20 -9.73
C LEU A 2 35.36 21.26 -10.96
N CYS A 3 34.35 21.38 -11.81
CA CYS A 3 34.31 20.65 -13.07
C CYS A 3 33.89 21.61 -14.22
N ARG A 4 34.87 22.22 -14.84
CA ARG A 4 34.69 22.86 -16.17
C ARG A 4 35.12 21.85 -17.24
N ARG A 5 34.20 21.50 -18.10
CA ARG A 5 34.47 20.70 -19.28
C ARG A 5 35.28 21.56 -20.26
N LEU A 6 36.48 21.16 -20.59
CA LEU A 6 37.21 21.64 -21.78
C LEU A 6 37.30 20.46 -22.72
N ASP A 7 37.00 20.74 -23.97
CA ASP A 7 36.91 19.78 -25.04
C ASP A 7 38.17 18.90 -25.15
N GLY A 8 37.98 17.61 -25.02
CA GLY A 8 38.79 16.57 -25.64
C GLY A 8 40.13 16.20 -25.02
N GLN A 9 40.60 16.77 -23.91
CA GLN A 9 41.85 16.31 -23.29
C GLN A 9 41.75 16.19 -21.75
N VAL A 10 42.05 15.01 -21.27
CA VAL A 10 42.15 14.71 -19.82
C VAL A 10 43.58 15.10 -19.37
N GLY A 11 43.72 16.33 -18.87
CA GLY A 11 44.95 16.78 -18.20
C GLY A 11 44.83 16.66 -16.73
N ALA A 12 45.83 16.13 -16.06
CA ALA A 12 45.97 16.17 -14.61
C ALA A 12 46.21 17.62 -14.16
N PHE A 13 45.26 18.24 -13.48
CA PHE A 13 45.44 19.56 -12.91
C PHE A 13 46.16 19.44 -11.56
N GLY A 14 47.37 19.98 -11.50
CA GLY A 14 48.08 20.26 -10.27
C GLY A 14 47.40 21.39 -9.50
N LEU A 15 47.40 21.31 -8.19
CA LEU A 15 46.78 22.24 -7.24
C LEU A 15 47.45 23.62 -7.18
N ASP A 16 48.53 23.86 -7.95
CA ASP A 16 49.40 25.04 -7.76
C ASP A 16 48.87 26.31 -8.41
N GLY A 17 47.69 26.26 -9.09
CA GLY A 17 47.13 27.42 -9.83
C GLY A 17 45.88 28.06 -9.21
N LEU A 18 45.38 27.57 -8.08
CA LEU A 18 44.16 28.10 -7.41
C LEU A 18 44.52 29.18 -6.40
N SER A 19 44.78 30.39 -6.83
CA SER A 19 44.86 31.54 -5.90
C SER A 19 43.47 31.97 -5.48
N VAL A 20 43.31 32.11 -4.17
CA VAL A 20 42.04 32.52 -3.51
C VAL A 20 41.55 33.91 -3.93
N GLN A 21 42.36 34.66 -4.69
CA GLN A 21 42.06 36.02 -5.09
C GLN A 21 41.07 36.15 -6.27
N ASN A 22 40.83 35.08 -7.02
CA ASN A 22 39.95 35.15 -8.21
C ASN A 22 38.48 34.74 -7.97
N LEU A 23 38.12 34.41 -6.75
CA LEU A 23 36.72 34.17 -6.35
C LEU A 23 36.09 35.48 -5.84
N LYS A 24 35.55 36.33 -6.73
CA LYS A 24 34.68 37.43 -6.36
C LYS A 24 33.23 36.87 -6.25
N PRO A 25 32.67 36.72 -5.05
CA PRO A 25 31.24 36.48 -4.90
C PRO A 25 30.49 37.80 -4.94
N PRO A 26 29.32 37.88 -5.56
CA PRO A 26 28.45 39.06 -5.50
C PRO A 26 27.57 39.00 -4.24
N ILE A 27 28.14 38.74 -3.06
CA ILE A 27 27.36 38.72 -1.82
C ILE A 27 28.01 39.66 -0.81
N LYS A 28 27.35 40.76 -0.55
CA LYS A 28 27.57 41.59 0.65
C LYS A 28 27.06 40.78 1.86
N GLY A 29 27.88 39.93 2.44
CA GLY A 29 27.54 39.07 3.58
C GLY A 29 28.65 39.04 4.63
N ASN A 30 28.24 38.94 5.87
CA ASN A 30 28.95 38.96 7.13
C ASN A 30 30.29 38.18 7.08
N SER A 31 31.32 38.71 7.77
CA SER A 31 32.71 38.17 7.80
C SER A 31 32.81 36.69 8.23
N THR A 32 31.82 36.23 8.97
CA THR A 32 31.67 34.84 9.43
C THR A 32 31.38 33.86 8.30
N MET A 33 30.56 34.27 7.33
CA MET A 33 30.19 33.46 6.16
C MET A 33 31.38 33.26 5.21
N LYS A 34 32.24 34.26 5.06
CA LYS A 34 33.46 34.16 4.26
C LYS A 34 34.46 33.17 4.86
N LYS A 35 34.62 33.18 6.18
CA LYS A 35 35.50 32.22 6.88
C LYS A 35 34.98 30.79 6.80
N MET A 36 33.65 30.62 6.80
CA MET A 36 32.99 29.34 6.65
C MET A 36 33.18 28.75 5.23
N LEU A 37 33.06 29.57 4.19
CA LEU A 37 33.25 29.15 2.80
C LEU A 37 34.71 28.73 2.54
N ILE A 38 35.69 29.44 3.09
CA ILE A 38 37.13 29.14 2.98
C ILE A 38 37.44 27.83 3.71
N SER A 39 36.86 27.60 4.90
CA SER A 39 36.99 26.35 5.64
C SER A 39 36.40 25.16 4.90
N LEU A 40 35.27 25.34 4.24
CA LEU A 40 34.61 24.29 3.46
C LEU A 40 35.43 23.86 2.24
N VAL A 41 36.05 24.81 1.55
CA VAL A 41 36.91 24.55 0.37
C VAL A 41 38.21 23.84 0.81
N ALA A 42 38.79 24.23 1.95
CA ALA A 42 39.99 23.60 2.49
C ALA A 42 39.73 22.15 2.95
N LEU A 43 38.55 21.88 3.55
CA LEU A 43 38.16 20.55 3.99
C LEU A 43 37.89 19.61 2.80
N ALA A 44 37.25 20.14 1.74
CA ALA A 44 37.02 19.38 0.51
C ALA A 44 38.34 19.02 -0.20
N ALA A 45 39.34 19.90 -0.18
CA ALA A 45 40.66 19.64 -0.74
C ALA A 45 41.43 18.55 0.03
N MET A 46 41.31 18.51 1.37
CA MET A 46 41.93 17.47 2.21
C MET A 46 41.28 16.09 2.05
N ALA A 47 39.96 16.04 1.87
CA ALA A 47 39.26 14.78 1.64
C ALA A 47 39.59 14.15 0.28
N MET A 48 39.86 14.97 -0.73
CA MET A 48 40.24 14.49 -2.06
C MET A 48 41.65 13.92 -2.12
N SER A 49 42.56 14.33 -1.25
CA SER A 49 43.92 13.82 -1.22
C SER A 49 44.05 12.40 -0.64
N SER A 50 43.11 11.96 0.19
CA SER A 50 43.13 10.64 0.84
C SER A 50 42.40 9.53 0.09
N THR A 51 41.55 9.85 -0.93
CA THR A 51 40.70 8.87 -1.62
C THR A 51 40.98 8.74 -3.13
N ALA A 52 42.07 9.36 -3.62
CA ALA A 52 42.35 9.48 -5.05
C ALA A 52 42.76 8.18 -5.77
N GLN A 53 42.81 7.02 -5.11
CA GLN A 53 43.31 5.77 -5.73
C GLN A 53 42.23 4.84 -6.33
N ALA A 54 40.93 5.18 -6.30
CA ALA A 54 39.87 4.21 -6.65
C ALA A 54 38.91 4.58 -7.79
N VAL A 55 39.07 5.69 -8.51
CA VAL A 55 38.08 6.12 -9.51
C VAL A 55 38.62 6.03 -10.93
N THR A 56 38.10 5.10 -11.73
CA THR A 56 38.62 4.76 -13.07
C THR A 56 37.86 5.35 -14.26
N THR A 57 36.65 5.96 -14.08
CA THR A 57 35.86 6.51 -15.22
C THR A 57 35.38 7.94 -14.99
N CYS A 58 35.23 8.72 -16.09
CA CYS A 58 34.84 10.14 -15.99
C CYS A 58 33.38 10.36 -15.57
N ALA A 59 32.47 9.43 -15.83
CA ALA A 59 31.06 9.52 -15.42
C ALA A 59 30.91 9.37 -13.89
N ASP A 60 31.68 8.46 -13.31
CA ASP A 60 31.67 8.20 -11.87
C ASP A 60 32.23 9.35 -11.06
N LYS A 61 33.18 10.11 -11.63
CA LYS A 61 33.79 11.27 -10.95
C LYS A 61 32.81 12.41 -10.72
N ALA A 62 31.91 12.70 -11.65
CA ALA A 62 30.93 13.77 -11.50
C ALA A 62 29.89 13.43 -10.42
N THR A 63 29.39 12.20 -10.43
CA THR A 63 28.43 11.71 -9.43
C THR A 63 29.07 11.58 -8.04
N PHE A 64 30.34 11.14 -7.99
CA PHE A 64 31.09 11.03 -6.75
C PHE A 64 31.40 12.39 -6.12
N CYS A 65 31.78 13.41 -6.94
CA CYS A 65 31.98 14.77 -6.45
C CYS A 65 30.71 15.39 -5.87
N VAL A 66 29.54 15.18 -6.51
CA VAL A 66 28.26 15.67 -6.02
C VAL A 66 27.89 14.99 -4.70
N LYS A 67 28.14 13.69 -4.58
CA LYS A 67 27.85 12.93 -3.37
C LYS A 67 28.75 13.35 -2.19
N ILE A 68 30.07 13.48 -2.40
CA ILE A 68 30.99 13.93 -1.35
C ILE A 68 30.68 15.37 -0.90
N VAL A 69 30.37 16.27 -1.82
CA VAL A 69 29.98 17.64 -1.45
C VAL A 69 28.68 17.63 -0.66
N GLY A 70 27.73 16.78 -1.03
CA GLY A 70 26.48 16.61 -0.29
C GLY A 70 26.72 16.10 1.15
N GLU A 71 27.50 15.06 1.29
CA GLU A 71 27.83 14.47 2.61
C GLU A 71 28.66 15.40 3.49
N LEU A 72 29.63 16.13 2.91
CA LEU A 72 30.44 17.11 3.64
C LEU A 72 29.61 18.33 4.07
N VAL A 73 28.68 18.80 3.25
CA VAL A 73 27.76 19.87 3.60
C VAL A 73 26.83 19.44 4.73
N GLN A 74 26.28 18.22 4.65
CA GLN A 74 25.48 17.68 5.74
C GLN A 74 26.28 17.54 7.04
N ALA A 75 27.46 16.92 6.99
CA ALA A 75 28.32 16.76 8.18
C ALA A 75 28.74 18.11 8.79
N HIS A 76 28.96 19.15 7.97
CA HIS A 76 29.33 20.48 8.45
C HIS A 76 28.15 21.24 9.04
N VAL A 77 26.96 21.11 8.46
CA VAL A 77 25.71 21.66 9.03
C VAL A 77 25.43 21.02 10.39
N TRP A 78 25.60 19.71 10.51
CA TRP A 78 25.46 18.99 11.78
C TRP A 78 26.47 19.43 12.85
N ASN A 79 27.75 19.53 12.49
CA ASN A 79 28.79 20.00 13.42
C ASN A 79 28.61 21.47 13.81
N TYR A 80 28.09 22.30 12.91
CA TYR A 80 27.81 23.69 13.21
C TYR A 80 26.59 23.84 14.13
N ALA A 81 25.53 23.08 13.87
CA ALA A 81 24.35 23.03 14.74
C ALA A 81 24.71 22.52 16.15
N ALA A 82 25.56 21.49 16.24
CA ALA A 82 26.04 20.97 17.52
C ALA A 82 26.94 21.95 18.28
N LYS A 83 27.79 22.74 17.58
CA LYS A 83 28.69 23.75 18.18
C LYS A 83 28.03 25.06 18.54
N THR A 84 26.98 25.47 17.81
CA THR A 84 26.32 26.75 18.05
C THR A 84 25.22 26.68 19.10
N GLY A 85 24.97 25.49 19.66
CA GLY A 85 23.91 25.31 20.66
C GLY A 85 22.56 25.78 20.12
N LEU A 86 22.32 25.59 18.81
CA LEU A 86 21.00 25.82 18.23
C LEU A 86 20.06 24.77 18.82
N VAL A 87 19.67 25.00 20.03
CA VAL A 87 18.57 24.32 20.68
C VAL A 87 17.34 24.78 19.91
N LEU A 88 16.88 23.95 18.99
CA LEU A 88 15.53 24.07 18.48
C LEU A 88 14.65 24.17 19.71
N GLY A 89 13.88 25.26 19.80
CA GLY A 89 13.10 25.54 21.00
C GLY A 89 12.31 24.30 21.40
N PRO A 90 12.18 24.00 22.70
CA PRO A 90 11.61 22.75 23.20
C PRO A 90 10.16 22.47 22.79
N ASN A 91 9.53 23.39 22.09
CA ASN A 91 8.09 23.37 21.79
C ASN A 91 7.76 23.43 20.29
N ASN A 92 8.67 23.01 19.41
CA ASN A 92 8.44 23.14 17.96
C ASN A 92 8.79 21.84 17.22
N LEU A 93 7.84 21.30 16.45
CA LEU A 93 8.02 20.12 15.59
C LEU A 93 8.93 20.38 14.37
N THR A 94 9.27 21.64 14.07
CA THR A 94 10.05 22.01 12.87
C THR A 94 11.37 21.27 12.77
N GLY A 95 12.05 21.00 13.91
CA GLY A 95 13.27 20.19 13.93
C GLY A 95 13.06 18.70 13.78
N LEU A 96 11.84 18.21 14.08
CA LEU A 96 11.47 16.79 13.97
C LEU A 96 10.97 16.41 12.58
N ILE A 97 10.54 17.38 11.76
CA ILE A 97 9.99 17.10 10.43
C ILE A 97 10.98 16.31 9.57
N THR A 98 12.25 16.69 9.55
CA THR A 98 13.28 15.95 8.81
C THR A 98 13.46 14.52 9.33
N THR A 99 13.39 14.33 10.65
CA THR A 99 13.47 13.01 11.30
C THR A 99 12.25 12.16 10.95
N LEU A 100 11.07 12.76 10.91
CA LEU A 100 9.83 12.10 10.50
C LEU A 100 9.84 11.67 9.03
N TYR A 101 10.30 12.51 8.12
CA TYR A 101 10.43 12.15 6.70
C TYR A 101 11.45 11.01 6.50
N ASN A 102 12.57 11.02 7.20
CA ASN A 102 13.53 9.92 7.17
C ASN A 102 12.92 8.62 7.71
N ALA A 103 12.10 8.69 8.75
CA ALA A 103 11.37 7.53 9.27
C ALA A 103 10.37 6.99 8.26
N MET A 104 9.60 7.85 7.59
CA MET A 104 8.66 7.47 6.56
C MET A 104 9.34 6.80 5.36
N ASP A 105 10.51 7.26 4.94
CA ASP A 105 11.26 6.66 3.84
C ASP A 105 11.64 5.19 4.11
N VAL A 106 11.94 4.87 5.36
CA VAL A 106 12.23 3.49 5.79
C VAL A 106 10.97 2.62 5.86
N VAL A 107 9.86 3.15 6.40
CA VAL A 107 8.64 2.36 6.66
C VAL A 107 7.79 2.16 5.44
N SER A 108 7.66 3.17 4.61
CA SER A 108 6.80 3.15 3.43
C SER A 108 7.27 2.17 2.35
N ARG A 109 8.54 1.73 2.42
CA ARG A 109 9.13 0.76 1.49
C ARG A 109 8.96 -0.69 1.91
N GLU A 110 8.49 -0.97 3.13
CA GLU A 110 8.23 -2.32 3.59
C GLU A 110 6.91 -2.86 3.05
N GLN A 111 6.99 -3.76 2.08
CA GLN A 111 5.95 -4.70 1.61
C GLN A 111 4.48 -4.22 1.67
N VAL A 112 4.27 -2.94 1.42
CA VAL A 112 2.94 -2.33 1.33
C VAL A 112 2.43 -2.56 -0.08
N GLY A 113 1.64 -3.61 -0.27
CA GLY A 113 1.15 -4.01 -1.59
C GLY A 113 -0.25 -3.55 -1.90
N MET A 114 -1.15 -3.54 -0.91
CA MET A 114 -2.56 -3.20 -1.09
C MET A 114 -2.79 -1.70 -1.20
N ILE A 115 -2.17 -0.88 -0.34
CA ILE A 115 -2.39 0.58 -0.32
C ILE A 115 -2.15 1.21 -1.70
N PRO A 116 -1.02 0.97 -2.40
CA PRO A 116 -0.80 1.54 -3.73
C PRO A 116 -1.60 0.84 -4.85
N ALA A 117 -2.21 -0.33 -4.57
CA ALA A 117 -2.99 -1.09 -5.55
C ALA A 117 -4.44 -0.62 -5.66
N VAL A 118 -5.00 0.00 -4.62
CA VAL A 118 -6.40 0.41 -4.54
C VAL A 118 -6.62 1.85 -4.99
N SER A 119 -7.88 2.22 -5.21
CA SER A 119 -8.25 3.63 -5.42
C SER A 119 -8.29 4.33 -4.07
N ALA A 120 -7.47 5.37 -3.92
CA ALA A 120 -7.34 6.08 -2.67
C ALA A 120 -7.99 7.47 -2.75
N ASP A 121 -8.86 7.78 -1.79
CA ASP A 121 -9.37 9.11 -1.52
C ASP A 121 -8.68 9.66 -0.27
N MET A 122 -7.60 10.41 -0.51
CA MET A 122 -6.73 10.95 0.51
C MET A 122 -6.88 12.47 0.55
N THR A 123 -7.62 12.99 1.52
CA THR A 123 -7.74 14.43 1.73
C THR A 123 -7.30 14.81 3.13
N PHE A 124 -6.81 16.05 3.27
CA PHE A 124 -6.43 16.64 4.57
C PHE A 124 -7.63 17.07 5.43
N ALA A 125 -8.85 16.87 4.94
CA ALA A 125 -10.03 17.18 5.70
C ALA A 125 -10.08 16.40 7.01
N ARG A 126 -10.47 17.04 8.09
CA ARG A 126 -10.68 16.39 9.37
C ARG A 126 -11.99 15.64 9.36
N ALA A 127 -11.95 14.43 9.87
CA ALA A 127 -13.13 13.59 9.91
C ALA A 127 -13.20 12.77 11.21
N ALA A 128 -14.42 12.44 11.60
CA ALA A 128 -14.71 11.56 12.73
C ALA A 128 -15.07 10.15 12.23
N VAL A 129 -14.89 9.16 13.09
CA VAL A 129 -15.39 7.80 12.86
C VAL A 129 -16.90 7.85 12.66
N GLY A 130 -17.40 7.08 11.68
CA GLY A 130 -18.80 7.05 11.27
C GLY A 130 -19.16 8.03 10.16
N GLN A 131 -18.28 8.96 9.80
CA GLN A 131 -18.50 9.78 8.61
C GLN A 131 -18.39 8.93 7.34
N VAL A 132 -19.20 9.29 6.35
CA VAL A 132 -19.35 8.57 5.10
C VAL A 132 -18.78 9.40 3.98
N VAL A 133 -17.88 8.81 3.23
CA VAL A 133 -17.37 9.35 1.96
C VAL A 133 -18.18 8.73 0.84
N THR A 134 -18.90 9.53 0.08
CA THR A 134 -19.78 9.07 -1.01
C THR A 134 -19.20 9.43 -2.37
N SER A 135 -19.28 8.47 -3.31
CA SER A 135 -18.96 8.71 -4.72
C SER A 135 -20.19 8.36 -5.57
N PRO A 136 -20.63 9.25 -6.46
CA PRO A 136 -21.75 8.95 -7.36
C PRO A 136 -21.33 7.87 -8.36
N VAL A 137 -22.25 6.95 -8.64
CA VAL A 137 -22.06 5.86 -9.62
C VAL A 137 -23.19 5.90 -10.62
N ALA A 138 -22.85 5.89 -11.91
CA ALA A 138 -23.85 5.80 -12.96
C ALA A 138 -24.62 4.46 -12.86
N PRO A 139 -25.95 4.49 -12.93
CA PRO A 139 -26.77 3.29 -12.95
C PRO A 139 -26.53 2.47 -14.22
N ALA A 140 -26.83 1.18 -14.16
CA ALA A 140 -26.85 0.34 -15.34
C ALA A 140 -28.00 0.77 -16.26
N ALA A 141 -27.73 0.95 -17.55
CA ALA A 141 -28.76 1.23 -18.55
C ALA A 141 -29.45 -0.06 -18.98
N THR A 142 -30.76 -0.01 -19.11
CA THR A 142 -31.56 -1.09 -19.65
C THR A 142 -32.05 -0.71 -21.05
N ALA A 143 -31.91 -1.62 -22.00
CA ALA A 143 -32.50 -1.45 -23.33
C ALA A 143 -33.94 -1.91 -23.29
N THR A 144 -34.85 -1.16 -23.96
CA THR A 144 -36.25 -1.50 -24.16
C THR A 144 -36.54 -1.61 -25.66
N ASP A 145 -37.53 -2.43 -26.01
CA ASP A 145 -37.93 -2.59 -27.41
C ASP A 145 -38.60 -1.31 -27.94
N ILE A 146 -38.28 -0.96 -29.18
CA ILE A 146 -38.93 0.17 -29.86
C ILE A 146 -40.33 -0.25 -30.28
N THR A 147 -41.33 0.23 -29.55
CA THR A 147 -42.74 0.02 -29.92
C THR A 147 -43.32 1.30 -30.50
N PRO A 148 -43.71 1.34 -31.80
CA PRO A 148 -44.33 2.53 -32.37
C PRO A 148 -45.64 2.89 -31.65
N ALA A 149 -45.75 4.12 -31.18
CA ALA A 149 -46.94 4.64 -30.49
C ALA A 149 -47.22 6.09 -30.93
N VAL A 150 -48.46 6.54 -30.71
CA VAL A 150 -48.90 7.90 -31.05
C VAL A 150 -48.20 8.97 -30.22
N THR A 151 -47.82 8.62 -29.00
CA THR A 151 -47.03 9.48 -28.08
C THR A 151 -45.68 8.83 -27.79
N PRO A 152 -44.60 9.61 -27.69
CA PRO A 152 -43.31 9.05 -27.29
C PRO A 152 -43.40 8.44 -25.87
N PRO A 153 -42.67 7.34 -25.61
CA PRO A 153 -42.62 6.75 -24.28
C PRO A 153 -42.08 7.76 -23.29
N ASN A 154 -42.66 7.81 -22.11
CA ASN A 154 -42.18 8.62 -20.98
C ASN A 154 -41.40 7.71 -20.00
N ASP A 155 -40.27 7.20 -20.47
CA ASP A 155 -39.35 6.33 -19.74
C ASP A 155 -37.94 6.89 -19.83
N GLY A 156 -37.01 6.35 -19.06
CA GLY A 156 -35.62 6.73 -19.08
C GLY A 156 -35.15 7.59 -17.90
N ASP A 157 -36.01 7.79 -16.90
CA ASP A 157 -35.61 8.40 -15.64
C ASP A 157 -34.55 7.55 -14.94
N GLN A 158 -33.38 8.12 -14.75
CA GLN A 158 -32.27 7.42 -14.10
C GLN A 158 -32.02 7.97 -12.67
N ASN A 159 -31.98 7.06 -11.73
CA ASN A 159 -31.59 7.41 -10.36
C ASN A 159 -30.09 7.16 -10.18
N ILE A 160 -29.32 8.24 -9.97
CA ILE A 160 -27.90 8.15 -9.73
C ILE A 160 -27.65 7.51 -8.36
N GLY A 161 -27.11 6.31 -8.38
CA GLY A 161 -26.70 5.60 -7.17
C GLY A 161 -25.44 6.19 -6.56
N ASN A 162 -25.26 6.01 -5.26
CA ASN A 162 -24.05 6.38 -4.55
C ASN A 162 -23.40 5.15 -3.95
N LYS A 163 -22.08 5.01 -4.15
CA LYS A 163 -21.27 4.08 -3.36
C LYS A 163 -20.63 4.85 -2.22
N SER A 164 -20.74 4.31 -1.02
CA SER A 164 -20.27 4.95 0.20
C SER A 164 -19.22 4.12 0.91
N VAL A 165 -18.18 4.77 1.41
CA VAL A 165 -17.19 4.20 2.30
C VAL A 165 -17.28 4.91 3.63
N THR A 166 -17.58 4.16 4.68
CA THR A 166 -17.63 4.69 6.05
C THR A 166 -16.24 4.65 6.67
N LEU A 167 -15.83 5.74 7.29
CA LEU A 167 -14.62 5.78 8.11
C LEU A 167 -14.86 4.94 9.38
N THR A 168 -14.21 3.80 9.46
CA THR A 168 -14.49 2.80 10.52
C THR A 168 -13.50 2.87 11.68
N LYS A 169 -12.28 3.35 11.41
CA LYS A 169 -11.20 3.35 12.40
C LYS A 169 -10.53 4.71 12.52
N ALA A 170 -10.30 5.12 13.77
CA ALA A 170 -9.37 6.19 14.14
C ALA A 170 -8.35 5.58 15.10
N ARG A 171 -7.09 5.59 14.70
CA ARG A 171 -6.02 4.98 15.48
C ARG A 171 -4.89 5.96 15.70
N ARG A 172 -4.24 5.81 16.85
CA ARG A 172 -3.06 6.58 17.22
C ARG A 172 -2.01 5.70 17.84
N VAL A 173 -0.76 6.07 17.67
CA VAL A 173 0.38 5.46 18.36
C VAL A 173 1.05 6.55 19.20
N PRO A 174 0.97 6.48 20.54
CA PRO A 174 1.61 7.42 21.42
C PRO A 174 3.06 7.01 21.71
N ILE A 175 3.96 7.99 21.73
CA ILE A 175 5.37 7.86 22.10
C ILE A 175 5.64 8.88 23.21
N ARG A 176 5.99 8.45 24.41
CA ARG A 176 6.17 9.33 25.55
C ARG A 176 7.60 9.23 26.10
N TRP A 177 8.17 10.39 26.41
CA TRP A 177 9.48 10.51 27.02
C TRP A 177 9.47 11.46 28.20
N ASN A 178 10.10 11.10 29.29
CA ASN A 178 10.36 12.01 30.40
C ASN A 178 11.80 12.58 30.30
N GLY A 179 12.07 13.67 31.06
CA GLY A 179 13.36 14.34 31.00
C GLY A 179 14.51 13.49 31.53
N GLU A 180 14.25 12.58 32.48
CA GLU A 180 15.26 11.71 33.07
C GLU A 180 15.66 10.59 32.10
N GLU A 181 14.70 9.97 31.41
CA GLU A 181 14.95 8.96 30.38
C GLU A 181 15.79 9.54 29.23
N LYS A 182 15.42 10.74 28.75
CA LYS A 182 16.19 11.43 27.72
C LYS A 182 17.64 11.68 28.16
N LEU A 183 17.83 12.19 29.37
CA LEU A 183 19.16 12.47 29.89
C LEU A 183 20.00 11.19 30.11
N ALA A 184 19.35 10.11 30.58
CA ALA A 184 19.99 8.82 30.75
C ALA A 184 20.45 8.24 29.41
N LEU A 185 19.66 8.41 28.37
CA LEU A 185 20.01 7.97 27.02
C LEU A 185 21.18 8.75 26.43
N ASP A 186 21.14 10.07 26.52
CA ASP A 186 22.20 10.95 26.01
C ASP A 186 23.53 10.69 26.77
N ASN A 187 23.48 10.40 28.06
CA ASN A 187 24.69 10.06 28.89
C ASN A 187 25.24 8.67 28.57
N SER A 188 24.42 7.73 28.07
CA SER A 188 24.89 6.38 27.71
C SER A 188 25.54 6.29 26.32
N GLY A 189 25.71 7.41 25.62
CA GLY A 189 26.31 7.48 24.28
C GLY A 189 25.38 7.14 23.15
N ASN A 190 24.11 6.85 23.44
CA ASN A 190 23.08 6.65 22.43
C ASN A 190 22.37 7.98 22.14
N SER A 191 22.26 8.33 20.86
CA SER A 191 21.55 9.56 20.49
C SER A 191 20.05 9.37 20.66
N TYR A 192 19.42 10.16 21.55
CA TYR A 192 17.98 10.24 21.70
C TYR A 192 17.25 10.41 20.36
N ASN A 193 17.80 11.22 19.45
CA ASN A 193 17.20 11.49 18.15
C ASN A 193 17.13 10.26 17.24
N ILE A 194 18.10 9.35 17.31
CA ILE A 194 18.11 8.11 16.54
C ILE A 194 16.98 7.20 17.03
N ILE A 195 16.87 7.02 18.35
CA ILE A 195 15.84 6.17 18.94
C ILE A 195 14.44 6.75 18.69
N LEU A 196 14.28 8.06 18.81
CA LEU A 196 13.01 8.72 18.52
C LEU A 196 12.60 8.54 17.05
N ARG A 197 13.55 8.67 16.11
CA ARG A 197 13.33 8.38 14.69
C ARG A 197 12.84 6.94 14.50
N ASP A 198 13.51 5.98 15.12
CA ASP A 198 13.18 4.57 14.96
C ASP A 198 11.80 4.25 15.60
N GLN A 199 11.43 4.93 16.68
CA GLN A 199 10.08 4.85 17.27
C GLN A 199 9.00 5.41 16.34
N PHE A 200 9.24 6.55 15.69
CA PHE A 200 8.34 7.08 14.68
C PHE A 200 8.19 6.12 13.50
N ALA A 201 9.30 5.53 13.03
CA ALA A 201 9.27 4.51 12.00
C ALA A 201 8.39 3.32 12.39
N GLN A 202 8.54 2.80 13.59
CA GLN A 202 7.70 1.70 14.08
C GLN A 202 6.22 2.09 14.24
N ALA A 203 5.93 3.31 14.67
CA ALA A 203 4.57 3.80 14.82
C ALA A 203 3.85 3.90 13.45
N MET A 204 4.50 4.48 12.45
CA MET A 204 3.98 4.56 11.08
C MET A 204 3.79 3.16 10.48
N ARG A 205 4.78 2.26 10.64
CA ARG A 205 4.67 0.86 10.21
C ARG A 205 3.45 0.17 10.82
N THR A 206 3.20 0.37 12.09
CA THR A 206 2.03 -0.23 12.77
C THR A 206 0.72 0.25 12.13
N LEU A 207 0.58 1.55 11.89
CA LEU A 207 -0.61 2.11 11.24
C LEU A 207 -0.75 1.62 9.78
N CYS A 208 0.33 1.61 9.00
CA CYS A 208 0.30 1.07 7.64
C CYS A 208 -0.10 -0.41 7.62
N ASN A 209 0.43 -1.22 8.53
CA ASN A 209 0.07 -2.64 8.63
C ASN A 209 -1.39 -2.86 9.01
N GLU A 210 -1.98 -2.00 9.86
CA GLU A 210 -3.41 -2.07 10.17
C GLU A 210 -4.27 -1.73 8.94
N VAL A 211 -3.91 -0.70 8.17
CA VAL A 211 -4.59 -0.34 6.91
C VAL A 211 -4.49 -1.48 5.89
N GLU A 212 -3.29 -2.04 5.69
CA GLU A 212 -3.07 -3.20 4.82
C GLU A 212 -3.91 -4.40 5.25
N SER A 213 -3.96 -4.67 6.57
CA SER A 213 -4.75 -5.76 7.15
C SER A 213 -6.25 -5.59 6.89
N ASP A 214 -6.76 -4.36 6.96
CA ASP A 214 -8.17 -4.06 6.69
C ASP A 214 -8.50 -4.19 5.20
N LEU A 215 -7.59 -3.74 4.33
CA LEU A 215 -7.74 -3.92 2.88
C LEU A 215 -7.75 -5.39 2.49
N THR A 216 -6.85 -6.20 3.04
CA THR A 216 -6.82 -7.64 2.76
C THR A 216 -8.02 -8.38 3.33
N ALA A 217 -8.68 -7.85 4.37
CA ALA A 217 -9.91 -8.41 4.91
C ALA A 217 -11.10 -8.32 3.92
N LEU A 218 -11.03 -7.45 2.92
CA LEU A 218 -12.05 -7.35 1.86
C LEU A 218 -12.12 -8.57 0.94
N HIS A 219 -11.24 -9.57 1.12
CA HIS A 219 -11.33 -10.84 0.38
C HIS A 219 -12.71 -11.50 0.51
N VAL A 220 -13.45 -11.24 1.59
CA VAL A 220 -14.81 -11.75 1.80
C VAL A 220 -15.84 -11.17 0.80
N LYS A 221 -15.50 -10.09 0.12
CA LYS A 221 -16.31 -9.43 -0.91
C LYS A 221 -15.97 -9.88 -2.33
N ALA A 222 -14.99 -10.76 -2.48
CA ALA A 222 -14.60 -11.26 -3.79
C ALA A 222 -15.72 -12.07 -4.43
N SER A 223 -15.86 -11.95 -5.75
CA SER A 223 -16.86 -12.66 -6.53
C SER A 223 -16.57 -14.15 -6.65
N ARG A 224 -15.36 -14.47 -7.09
CA ARG A 224 -14.92 -15.84 -7.36
C ARG A 224 -13.48 -16.06 -6.93
N ALA A 225 -13.10 -17.32 -6.85
CA ALA A 225 -11.75 -17.74 -6.53
C ALA A 225 -11.17 -18.63 -7.63
N TYR A 226 -9.87 -18.51 -7.87
CA TYR A 226 -9.08 -19.39 -8.73
C TYR A 226 -7.99 -20.10 -7.93
N GLY A 227 -7.46 -21.20 -8.45
CA GLY A 227 -6.37 -21.93 -7.81
C GLY A 227 -6.83 -23.03 -6.85
N THR A 228 -5.87 -23.68 -6.19
CA THR A 228 -6.09 -24.79 -5.26
C THR A 228 -5.68 -24.40 -3.85
N PRO A 229 -6.58 -24.50 -2.86
CA PRO A 229 -6.24 -24.13 -1.48
C PRO A 229 -5.13 -25.03 -0.92
N GLY A 230 -4.18 -24.42 -0.21
CA GLY A 230 -3.04 -25.10 0.38
C GLY A 230 -1.87 -25.38 -0.58
N THR A 231 -2.01 -24.97 -1.84
CA THR A 231 -0.93 -25.02 -2.83
C THR A 231 -0.59 -23.61 -3.27
N ALA A 232 0.60 -23.13 -2.93
CA ALA A 232 0.99 -21.76 -3.28
C ALA A 232 0.95 -21.55 -4.80
N PRO A 233 0.35 -20.44 -5.27
CA PRO A 233 0.25 -20.11 -6.68
C PRO A 233 1.62 -20.08 -7.39
N PHE A 234 1.59 -20.17 -8.72
CA PHE A 234 2.80 -20.22 -9.55
C PHE A 234 3.71 -21.42 -9.23
N GLY A 235 3.10 -22.52 -8.77
CA GLY A 235 3.80 -23.72 -8.34
C GLY A 235 4.40 -24.54 -9.48
N ILE A 236 3.87 -24.43 -10.70
CA ILE A 236 4.35 -25.11 -11.91
C ILE A 236 5.37 -24.22 -12.59
N ALA A 237 6.52 -24.78 -12.95
CA ALA A 237 7.59 -24.01 -13.60
C ALA A 237 7.18 -23.58 -15.03
N ASN A 238 7.47 -22.34 -15.38
CA ASN A 238 7.18 -21.75 -16.70
C ASN A 238 5.68 -21.76 -17.08
N ASP A 239 4.79 -21.70 -16.09
CA ASP A 239 3.35 -21.69 -16.28
C ASP A 239 2.74 -20.43 -15.64
N LEU A 240 2.06 -19.62 -16.45
CA LEU A 240 1.32 -18.43 -16.05
C LEU A 240 -0.20 -18.68 -16.02
N GLY A 241 -0.63 -19.93 -15.92
CA GLY A 241 -2.04 -20.29 -15.84
C GLY A 241 -2.79 -19.61 -14.71
N ASP A 242 -2.13 -19.34 -13.58
CA ASP A 242 -2.73 -18.66 -12.43
C ASP A 242 -3.10 -17.19 -12.75
N THR A 243 -2.24 -16.47 -13.49
CA THR A 243 -2.56 -15.10 -13.95
C THR A 243 -3.65 -15.10 -15.02
N ALA A 244 -3.60 -16.02 -15.96
CA ALA A 244 -4.60 -16.16 -17.00
C ALA A 244 -5.99 -16.51 -16.42
N GLY A 245 -6.03 -17.40 -15.42
CA GLY A 245 -7.26 -17.74 -14.70
C GLY A 245 -7.82 -16.58 -13.88
N ALA A 246 -6.98 -15.76 -13.28
CA ALA A 246 -7.39 -14.54 -12.60
C ALA A 246 -7.98 -13.51 -13.58
N LEU A 247 -7.33 -13.29 -14.74
CA LEU A 247 -7.83 -12.40 -15.78
C LEU A 247 -9.17 -12.87 -16.33
N ARG A 248 -9.33 -14.18 -16.63
CA ARG A 248 -10.60 -14.74 -17.07
C ARG A 248 -11.75 -14.35 -16.15
N ILE A 249 -11.56 -14.43 -14.83
CA ILE A 249 -12.60 -14.07 -13.86
C ILE A 249 -12.98 -12.59 -13.95
N LEU A 250 -11.99 -11.70 -14.10
CA LEU A 250 -12.26 -10.25 -14.22
C LEU A 250 -12.93 -9.91 -15.54
N GLU A 251 -12.50 -10.53 -16.64
CA GLU A 251 -13.06 -10.33 -17.97
C GLU A 251 -14.49 -10.86 -18.08
N ASP A 252 -14.76 -12.07 -17.56
CA ASP A 252 -16.10 -12.63 -17.47
C ASP A 252 -17.07 -11.72 -16.69
N ASN A 253 -16.56 -11.01 -15.68
CA ASN A 253 -17.32 -10.07 -14.88
C ASN A 253 -17.37 -8.65 -15.49
N GLY A 254 -16.90 -8.46 -16.72
CA GLY A 254 -17.03 -7.20 -17.47
C GLY A 254 -16.01 -6.12 -17.05
N ALA A 255 -14.91 -6.48 -16.43
CA ALA A 255 -13.87 -5.54 -16.00
C ALA A 255 -12.88 -5.14 -17.10
N GLN A 256 -13.29 -5.17 -18.38
CA GLN A 256 -12.39 -4.88 -19.51
C GLN A 256 -11.82 -3.46 -19.49
N GLY A 257 -10.55 -3.31 -19.89
CA GLY A 257 -9.89 -2.01 -20.05
C GLY A 257 -9.56 -1.29 -18.76
N LEU A 258 -9.69 -1.92 -17.60
CA LEU A 258 -9.37 -1.35 -16.28
C LEU A 258 -7.90 -1.61 -15.88
N ASP A 259 -7.43 -0.85 -14.90
CA ASP A 259 -6.11 -1.08 -14.30
C ASP A 259 -6.17 -2.24 -13.30
N PHE A 260 -5.73 -3.42 -13.75
CA PHE A 260 -5.77 -4.62 -12.96
C PHE A 260 -4.56 -4.70 -12.01
N GLN A 261 -4.84 -5.07 -10.78
CA GLN A 261 -3.87 -5.24 -9.72
C GLN A 261 -3.92 -6.67 -9.20
N MET A 262 -2.76 -7.23 -8.87
CA MET A 262 -2.64 -8.53 -8.19
C MET A 262 -1.70 -8.38 -7.00
N VAL A 263 -2.21 -8.66 -5.82
CA VAL A 263 -1.45 -8.59 -4.57
C VAL A 263 -1.23 -9.99 -4.02
N LEU A 264 0.02 -10.38 -3.94
CA LEU A 264 0.46 -11.73 -3.60
C LEU A 264 1.10 -11.77 -2.21
N GLY A 265 0.92 -12.89 -1.53
CA GLY A 265 1.66 -13.23 -0.34
C GLY A 265 3.10 -13.69 -0.66
N SER A 266 3.93 -13.79 0.37
CA SER A 266 5.35 -14.15 0.23
C SER A 266 5.59 -15.52 -0.44
N ALA A 267 4.75 -16.51 -0.16
CA ALA A 267 4.88 -17.86 -0.76
C ALA A 267 4.60 -17.86 -2.27
N ALA A 268 3.56 -17.13 -2.70
CA ALA A 268 3.25 -16.99 -4.12
C ALA A 268 4.36 -16.20 -4.85
N MET A 269 4.88 -15.14 -4.22
CA MET A 269 5.97 -14.34 -4.77
C MET A 269 7.29 -15.13 -4.83
N GLN A 270 7.56 -16.01 -3.86
CA GLN A 270 8.70 -16.91 -3.92
C GLN A 270 8.63 -17.84 -5.13
N ASN A 271 7.47 -18.46 -5.39
CA ASN A 271 7.27 -19.30 -6.57
C ASN A 271 7.39 -18.49 -7.87
N MET A 272 6.84 -17.27 -7.91
CA MET A 272 6.97 -16.39 -9.06
C MET A 272 8.44 -16.12 -9.39
N ARG A 273 9.24 -15.75 -8.41
CA ARG A 273 10.66 -15.44 -8.60
C ARG A 273 11.50 -16.69 -8.92
N GLY A 274 11.19 -17.82 -8.28
CA GLY A 274 11.99 -19.05 -8.40
C GLY A 274 11.59 -19.92 -9.60
N LYS A 275 10.29 -20.24 -9.71
CA LYS A 275 9.83 -21.21 -10.72
C LYS A 275 9.49 -20.60 -12.06
N GLN A 276 9.16 -19.30 -12.09
CA GLN A 276 8.82 -18.60 -13.34
C GLN A 276 10.03 -17.92 -14.01
N SER A 277 11.24 -18.07 -13.42
CA SER A 277 12.45 -17.41 -13.93
C SER A 277 12.80 -17.76 -15.38
N GLY A 278 12.44 -18.97 -15.84
CA GLY A 278 12.69 -19.36 -17.24
C GLY A 278 11.84 -18.63 -18.29
N LEU A 279 10.73 -18.00 -17.90
CA LEU A 279 9.89 -17.19 -18.79
C LEU A 279 10.42 -15.76 -18.94
N PHE A 280 11.26 -15.33 -18.03
CA PHE A 280 11.76 -13.96 -17.93
C PHE A 280 13.20 -13.79 -18.42
N ASN A 281 13.71 -14.75 -19.21
CA ASN A 281 14.99 -14.59 -19.90
C ASN A 281 14.94 -13.38 -20.84
N VAL A 282 16.06 -12.67 -20.91
CA VAL A 282 16.24 -11.46 -21.75
C VAL A 282 15.81 -11.71 -23.21
N GLU A 283 16.06 -12.90 -23.74
CA GLU A 283 15.65 -13.30 -25.08
C GLU A 283 14.14 -13.41 -25.26
N LYS A 284 13.39 -13.71 -24.18
CA LYS A 284 11.94 -13.94 -24.22
C LYS A 284 11.12 -12.75 -23.72
N ALA A 285 11.59 -12.08 -22.69
CA ALA A 285 10.85 -10.99 -22.01
C ALA A 285 11.37 -9.58 -22.36
N GLY A 286 12.54 -9.45 -22.99
CA GLY A 286 13.10 -8.17 -23.44
C GLY A 286 13.55 -7.21 -22.35
N ARG A 287 13.58 -7.62 -21.06
CA ARG A 287 13.99 -6.78 -19.92
C ARG A 287 14.89 -7.53 -18.95
N GLU A 288 16.03 -6.91 -18.59
CA GLU A 288 16.99 -7.45 -17.62
C GLU A 288 16.56 -7.27 -16.16
N ASP A 289 15.67 -6.34 -15.88
CA ASP A 289 15.31 -5.91 -14.52
C ASP A 289 14.78 -7.06 -13.69
N MET A 290 14.05 -7.98 -14.29
CA MET A 290 13.47 -9.10 -13.59
C MET A 290 14.47 -10.14 -13.10
N LEU A 291 15.53 -10.38 -13.88
CA LEU A 291 16.63 -11.27 -13.48
C LEU A 291 17.49 -10.64 -12.38
N ARG A 292 17.64 -9.31 -12.42
CA ARG A 292 18.49 -8.57 -11.50
C ARG A 292 17.79 -8.23 -10.19
N ASP A 293 16.55 -7.74 -10.25
CA ASP A 293 15.82 -7.21 -9.11
C ASP A 293 14.69 -8.15 -8.63
N GLY A 294 14.34 -9.17 -9.42
CA GLY A 294 13.28 -10.15 -9.09
C GLY A 294 11.88 -9.52 -9.00
N ILE A 295 11.68 -8.36 -9.62
CA ILE A 295 10.44 -7.59 -9.60
C ILE A 295 9.96 -7.41 -11.02
N THR A 296 8.67 -7.68 -11.27
CA THR A 296 7.99 -7.30 -12.51
C THR A 296 6.86 -6.34 -12.17
N ASP A 297 6.78 -5.24 -12.91
CA ASP A 297 5.73 -4.25 -12.72
C ASP A 297 4.38 -4.79 -13.17
N ARG A 298 4.35 -5.42 -14.34
CA ARG A 298 3.13 -5.98 -14.94
C ARG A 298 3.40 -7.34 -15.57
N LEU A 299 2.48 -8.25 -15.34
CA LEU A 299 2.46 -9.58 -15.94
C LEU A 299 1.08 -9.83 -16.55
N GLN A 300 1.02 -10.07 -17.86
CA GLN A 300 -0.25 -10.26 -18.59
C GLN A 300 -1.29 -9.16 -18.32
N GLY A 301 -0.87 -7.90 -18.15
CA GLY A 301 -1.75 -6.78 -17.85
C GLY A 301 -2.03 -6.53 -16.36
N LEU A 302 -1.73 -7.47 -15.48
CA LEU A 302 -1.85 -7.33 -14.03
C LEU A 302 -0.60 -6.67 -13.44
N ALA A 303 -0.76 -5.61 -12.65
CA ALA A 303 0.31 -5.03 -11.86
C ALA A 303 0.55 -5.89 -10.62
N LEU A 304 1.75 -6.47 -10.51
CA LEU A 304 2.10 -7.37 -9.42
C LEU A 304 2.63 -6.59 -8.22
N ARG A 305 2.12 -6.92 -7.04
CA ARG A 305 2.56 -6.35 -5.77
C ARG A 305 2.65 -7.43 -4.71
N GLN A 306 3.43 -7.19 -3.68
CA GLN A 306 3.58 -8.11 -2.55
C GLN A 306 3.06 -7.44 -1.28
N SER A 307 2.26 -8.18 -0.48
CA SER A 307 1.85 -7.75 0.85
C SER A 307 2.11 -8.87 1.87
N ALA A 308 2.60 -8.49 3.04
CA ALA A 308 2.80 -9.42 4.15
C ALA A 308 1.49 -9.71 4.92
N GLN A 309 0.44 -8.90 4.70
CA GLN A 309 -0.82 -9.00 5.44
C GLN A 309 -1.88 -9.88 4.75
N ILE A 310 -1.50 -10.64 3.73
CA ILE A 310 -2.41 -11.58 3.05
C ILE A 310 -2.99 -12.57 4.07
N LYS A 311 -4.33 -12.64 4.11
CA LYS A 311 -5.05 -13.45 5.08
C LYS A 311 -5.04 -14.94 4.73
N ARG A 312 -5.00 -15.76 5.77
CA ARG A 312 -5.28 -17.19 5.73
C ARG A 312 -6.40 -17.49 6.71
N PRO A 313 -7.66 -17.19 6.36
CA PRO A 313 -8.78 -17.36 7.26
C PRO A 313 -9.04 -18.81 7.56
N ALA A 314 -9.58 -19.11 8.75
CA ALA A 314 -10.16 -20.40 9.04
C ALA A 314 -11.40 -20.59 8.16
N LYS A 315 -11.61 -21.80 7.64
CA LYS A 315 -12.82 -22.14 6.91
C LYS A 315 -13.97 -22.44 7.86
N GLY A 316 -15.21 -22.32 7.36
CA GLY A 316 -16.38 -22.86 8.01
C GLY A 316 -16.32 -24.37 8.19
N THR A 317 -17.10 -24.87 9.12
CA THR A 317 -17.15 -26.30 9.46
C THR A 317 -18.20 -27.08 8.69
N ALA A 318 -18.89 -26.43 7.72
CA ALA A 318 -19.96 -27.06 6.95
C ALA A 318 -19.48 -28.30 6.18
N ALA A 319 -20.20 -29.39 6.37
CA ALA A 319 -19.95 -30.67 5.71
C ALA A 319 -21.27 -31.36 5.36
N GLY A 320 -21.33 -31.94 4.15
CA GLY A 320 -22.53 -32.63 3.65
C GLY A 320 -23.73 -31.71 3.40
N ALA A 321 -23.52 -30.40 3.35
CA ALA A 321 -24.59 -29.43 3.07
C ALA A 321 -25.02 -29.52 1.59
N THR A 322 -26.31 -29.32 1.36
CA THR A 322 -26.91 -29.29 0.01
C THR A 322 -27.79 -28.05 -0.15
N THR A 323 -28.02 -27.66 -1.39
CA THR A 323 -29.06 -26.66 -1.70
C THR A 323 -30.43 -27.25 -1.46
N ASN A 324 -31.45 -26.41 -1.25
CA ASN A 324 -32.81 -26.87 -1.34
C ASN A 324 -33.16 -27.29 -2.80
N ALA A 325 -34.32 -27.94 -3.01
CA ALA A 325 -34.72 -28.46 -4.30
C ALA A 325 -35.39 -27.43 -5.24
N ASN A 326 -35.33 -26.13 -4.95
CA ASN A 326 -36.04 -25.11 -5.74
C ASN A 326 -35.34 -24.77 -7.05
N GLY A 327 -34.03 -25.09 -7.18
CA GLY A 327 -33.21 -24.63 -8.31
C GLY A 327 -32.89 -23.15 -8.25
N TYR A 328 -31.81 -22.77 -8.94
CA TYR A 328 -31.33 -21.39 -8.96
C TYR A 328 -30.93 -20.99 -10.36
N ALA A 329 -31.42 -19.84 -10.80
CA ALA A 329 -31.09 -19.28 -12.09
C ALA A 329 -29.67 -18.70 -12.14
N PHE A 330 -29.16 -18.50 -13.35
CA PHE A 330 -27.96 -17.70 -13.60
C PHE A 330 -28.12 -16.33 -12.92
N GLY A 331 -27.03 -15.87 -12.24
CA GLY A 331 -27.03 -14.61 -11.54
C GLY A 331 -27.62 -14.64 -10.11
N ALA A 332 -28.12 -15.78 -9.64
CA ALA A 332 -28.64 -15.88 -8.28
C ALA A 332 -27.51 -15.68 -7.26
N THR A 333 -27.71 -14.80 -6.29
CA THR A 333 -26.76 -14.50 -5.23
C THR A 333 -27.12 -15.11 -3.88
N VAL A 334 -28.41 -15.37 -3.65
CA VAL A 334 -28.91 -15.97 -2.41
C VAL A 334 -29.25 -17.43 -2.67
N ILE A 335 -28.62 -18.32 -1.92
CA ILE A 335 -28.82 -19.76 -2.01
C ILE A 335 -29.40 -20.25 -0.70
N THR A 336 -30.57 -20.86 -0.73
CA THR A 336 -31.21 -21.47 0.43
C THR A 336 -30.67 -22.90 0.59
N LEU A 337 -30.25 -23.25 1.79
CA LEU A 337 -29.76 -24.57 2.15
C LEU A 337 -30.94 -25.50 2.45
N ALA A 338 -30.80 -26.76 2.15
CA ALA A 338 -31.65 -27.78 2.73
C ALA A 338 -31.26 -27.97 4.21
N ALA A 339 -32.22 -28.42 5.03
CA ALA A 339 -31.94 -28.84 6.39
C ALA A 339 -31.16 -30.17 6.38
N ALA A 340 -29.90 -30.10 5.95
CA ALA A 340 -29.01 -31.26 5.73
C ALA A 340 -27.56 -30.85 5.97
N GLY A 341 -26.75 -31.84 6.35
CA GLY A 341 -25.36 -31.60 6.67
C GLY A 341 -25.11 -31.20 8.13
N THR A 342 -23.95 -30.69 8.41
CA THR A 342 -23.50 -30.24 9.75
C THR A 342 -22.59 -29.03 9.64
N GLY A 343 -22.44 -28.30 10.73
CA GLY A 343 -21.52 -27.18 10.83
C GLY A 343 -22.05 -25.89 10.21
N SER A 344 -21.16 -24.93 10.01
CA SER A 344 -21.50 -23.55 9.61
C SER A 344 -20.72 -23.09 8.38
N PHE A 345 -21.30 -22.19 7.62
CA PHE A 345 -20.64 -21.42 6.59
C PHE A 345 -20.21 -20.06 7.17
N VAL A 346 -19.00 -19.63 6.87
CA VAL A 346 -18.46 -18.34 7.33
C VAL A 346 -18.20 -17.43 6.12
N ALA A 347 -18.36 -16.12 6.31
CA ALA A 347 -18.01 -15.16 5.27
C ALA A 347 -16.53 -15.29 4.87
N GLY A 348 -16.26 -15.35 3.56
CA GLY A 348 -14.93 -15.64 3.00
C GLY A 348 -14.67 -17.12 2.70
N ASP A 349 -15.61 -18.01 3.02
CA ASP A 349 -15.53 -19.39 2.54
C ASP A 349 -15.60 -19.45 1.03
N VAL A 350 -14.83 -20.35 0.46
CA VAL A 350 -14.89 -20.64 -0.98
C VAL A 350 -15.65 -21.93 -1.17
N ILE A 351 -16.71 -21.89 -1.94
CA ILE A 351 -17.60 -23.03 -2.18
C ILE A 351 -17.67 -23.39 -3.66
N THR A 352 -17.93 -24.67 -3.91
CA THR A 352 -18.23 -25.21 -5.25
C THR A 352 -19.50 -26.03 -5.19
N PHE A 353 -20.26 -26.02 -6.28
CA PHE A 353 -21.44 -26.87 -6.47
C PHE A 353 -21.10 -28.05 -7.36
N VAL A 354 -21.66 -29.23 -7.09
CA VAL A 354 -21.39 -30.45 -7.88
C VAL A 354 -21.72 -30.27 -9.35
N GLY A 355 -22.73 -29.46 -9.67
CA GLY A 355 -23.11 -29.14 -11.06
C GLY A 355 -22.19 -28.10 -11.73
N ASP A 356 -21.33 -27.43 -10.99
CA ASP A 356 -20.45 -26.35 -11.48
C ASP A 356 -19.07 -26.41 -10.78
N PRO A 357 -18.25 -27.43 -11.08
CA PRO A 357 -16.96 -27.63 -10.41
C PRO A 357 -15.88 -26.65 -10.84
N GLU A 358 -16.04 -25.98 -11.97
CA GLU A 358 -15.05 -25.04 -12.50
C GLU A 358 -15.11 -23.68 -11.80
N ASN A 359 -16.30 -23.30 -11.34
CA ASN A 359 -16.49 -22.02 -10.68
C ASN A 359 -16.44 -22.17 -9.17
N LYS A 360 -15.57 -21.39 -8.55
CA LYS A 360 -15.43 -21.32 -7.09
C LYS A 360 -15.98 -20.00 -6.62
N TYR A 361 -17.08 -20.05 -5.88
CA TYR A 361 -17.79 -18.87 -5.39
C TYR A 361 -17.33 -18.50 -3.98
N VAL A 362 -17.31 -17.22 -3.67
CA VAL A 362 -16.98 -16.73 -2.33
C VAL A 362 -18.26 -16.38 -1.58
N VAL A 363 -18.38 -16.91 -0.38
CA VAL A 363 -19.52 -16.63 0.51
C VAL A 363 -19.33 -15.25 1.13
N SER A 364 -20.21 -14.30 0.83
CA SER A 364 -20.20 -12.97 1.42
C SER A 364 -20.92 -12.91 2.76
N SER A 365 -21.99 -13.71 2.93
CA SER A 365 -22.66 -13.93 4.20
C SER A 365 -22.94 -15.41 4.39
N GLY A 366 -22.43 -15.97 5.49
CA GLY A 366 -22.56 -17.38 5.81
C GLY A 366 -23.82 -17.68 6.63
N ASP A 367 -23.96 -18.93 7.01
CA ASP A 367 -25.01 -19.47 7.86
C ASP A 367 -24.43 -20.18 9.08
N ALA A 368 -25.04 -19.98 10.25
CA ALA A 368 -24.52 -20.49 11.52
C ALA A 368 -24.74 -22.01 11.67
N SER A 369 -25.70 -22.62 11.00
CA SER A 369 -26.01 -24.04 11.09
C SER A 369 -26.63 -24.56 9.78
N SER A 370 -25.85 -25.32 9.02
CA SER A 370 -26.36 -25.97 7.81
C SER A 370 -27.38 -27.07 8.08
N ALA A 371 -27.44 -27.59 9.32
CA ALA A 371 -28.39 -28.64 9.71
C ALA A 371 -29.86 -28.16 9.77
N ASP A 372 -30.05 -26.86 10.10
CA ASP A 372 -31.38 -26.29 10.28
C ASP A 372 -31.94 -25.72 8.96
N GLY A 373 -31.18 -25.77 7.89
CA GLY A 373 -31.42 -25.00 6.67
C GLY A 373 -31.15 -23.50 6.94
N GLY A 374 -31.10 -22.72 5.95
CA GLY A 374 -30.81 -21.28 6.09
C GLY A 374 -30.47 -20.71 4.74
N THR A 375 -29.75 -19.61 4.73
CA THR A 375 -29.34 -18.99 3.47
C THR A 375 -27.88 -18.60 3.51
N ILE A 376 -27.18 -18.89 2.44
CA ILE A 376 -25.86 -18.33 2.17
C ILE A 376 -25.97 -17.31 1.04
N THR A 377 -25.20 -16.23 1.14
CA THR A 377 -25.12 -15.23 0.07
C THR A 377 -23.75 -15.29 -0.55
N ILE A 378 -23.68 -15.44 -1.85
CA ILE A 378 -22.46 -15.32 -2.65
C ILE A 378 -22.34 -13.90 -3.20
N ALA A 379 -21.12 -13.45 -3.47
CA ALA A 379 -20.92 -12.12 -4.01
C ALA A 379 -21.41 -12.02 -5.47
N ALA A 380 -21.73 -10.78 -5.90
CA ALA A 380 -22.07 -10.52 -7.30
C ALA A 380 -20.90 -10.91 -8.23
N PRO A 381 -21.17 -11.37 -9.45
CA PRO A 381 -22.45 -11.41 -10.17
C PRO A 381 -23.36 -12.60 -9.81
N GLY A 382 -22.99 -13.43 -8.85
CA GLY A 382 -23.76 -14.60 -8.49
C GLY A 382 -23.37 -15.85 -9.29
N LEU A 383 -24.31 -16.80 -9.40
CA LEU A 383 -24.08 -18.06 -10.12
C LEU A 383 -23.86 -17.84 -11.62
N LEU A 384 -22.82 -18.43 -12.18
CA LEU A 384 -22.54 -18.43 -13.62
C LEU A 384 -23.19 -19.60 -14.35
N GLN A 385 -23.63 -20.60 -13.61
CA GLN A 385 -24.38 -21.72 -14.15
C GLN A 385 -25.62 -21.93 -13.28
N ALA A 386 -26.78 -22.18 -13.95
CA ALA A 386 -28.01 -22.46 -13.24
C ALA A 386 -27.87 -23.79 -12.48
N ILE A 387 -28.35 -23.82 -11.26
CA ILE A 387 -28.44 -25.03 -10.45
C ILE A 387 -29.81 -25.64 -10.66
N PRO A 388 -29.92 -26.94 -11.03
CA PRO A 388 -31.19 -27.59 -11.27
C PRO A 388 -32.05 -27.65 -10.00
N ALA A 389 -33.38 -27.83 -10.21
CA ALA A 389 -34.34 -28.00 -9.10
C ALA A 389 -34.17 -29.39 -8.43
N ALA A 390 -33.03 -29.58 -7.81
CA ALA A 390 -32.65 -30.77 -7.02
C ALA A 390 -31.68 -30.40 -5.93
N ALA A 391 -31.63 -31.18 -4.88
CA ALA A 391 -30.62 -31.00 -3.80
C ALA A 391 -29.23 -31.18 -4.36
N THR A 392 -28.49 -30.09 -4.56
CA THR A 392 -27.14 -30.08 -5.11
C THR A 392 -26.11 -29.95 -3.98
N ALA A 393 -25.14 -30.85 -3.92
CA ALA A 393 -24.14 -30.84 -2.87
C ALA A 393 -23.20 -29.62 -3.01
N ILE A 394 -22.88 -29.04 -1.85
CA ILE A 394 -21.98 -27.90 -1.70
C ILE A 394 -20.69 -28.37 -1.02
N THR A 395 -19.56 -28.07 -1.61
CA THR A 395 -18.25 -28.39 -1.04
C THR A 395 -17.54 -27.10 -0.63
N VAL A 396 -17.11 -27.03 0.64
CA VAL A 396 -16.28 -25.93 1.16
C VAL A 396 -14.80 -26.24 0.92
N ALA A 397 -14.11 -25.34 0.26
CA ALA A 397 -12.68 -25.45 -0.02
C ALA A 397 -11.84 -25.46 1.28
N ASN A 398 -10.68 -26.07 1.25
CA ASN A 398 -9.76 -26.11 2.39
C ASN A 398 -9.17 -24.73 2.72
N VAL A 399 -8.54 -24.63 3.88
CA VAL A 399 -7.83 -23.43 4.33
C VAL A 399 -6.66 -23.13 3.39
N GLY A 400 -6.54 -21.89 2.97
CA GLY A 400 -5.45 -21.40 2.10
C GLY A 400 -5.30 -19.89 2.20
N PHE A 401 -4.19 -19.38 1.67
CA PHE A 401 -3.98 -17.95 1.57
C PHE A 401 -4.94 -17.33 0.55
N ARG A 402 -5.39 -16.11 0.82
CA ARG A 402 -6.33 -15.35 0.00
C ARG A 402 -5.58 -14.22 -0.70
N ASN A 403 -4.73 -14.57 -1.69
CA ASN A 403 -4.14 -13.57 -2.57
C ASN A 403 -5.27 -12.90 -3.36
N MET A 404 -5.18 -11.59 -3.54
CA MET A 404 -6.26 -10.83 -4.16
C MET A 404 -5.84 -10.33 -5.54
N PHE A 405 -6.78 -10.39 -6.49
CA PHE A 405 -6.67 -9.72 -7.76
C PHE A 405 -7.96 -8.93 -8.03
N PHE A 406 -7.82 -7.73 -8.54
CA PHE A 406 -8.96 -6.82 -8.68
C PHE A 406 -8.66 -5.67 -9.65
N ALA A 407 -9.72 -5.02 -10.13
CA ALA A 407 -9.58 -3.72 -10.79
C ALA A 407 -9.34 -2.64 -9.73
N ARG A 408 -8.40 -1.72 -9.94
CA ARG A 408 -8.06 -0.66 -8.97
C ARG A 408 -9.29 0.08 -8.44
N SER A 409 -10.26 0.37 -9.31
CA SER A 409 -11.50 1.07 -8.95
C SER A 409 -12.48 0.23 -8.12
N ALA A 410 -12.25 -1.09 -7.99
CA ALA A 410 -13.15 -1.97 -7.25
C ALA A 410 -13.03 -1.83 -5.74
N ILE A 411 -11.86 -1.41 -5.25
CA ILE A 411 -11.60 -1.21 -3.83
C ILE A 411 -11.23 0.26 -3.59
N VAL A 412 -11.85 0.87 -2.59
CA VAL A 412 -11.62 2.26 -2.20
C VAL A 412 -11.09 2.33 -0.77
N LEU A 413 -10.01 3.06 -0.60
CA LEU A 413 -9.43 3.44 0.68
C LEU A 413 -9.68 4.93 0.89
N ALA A 414 -10.43 5.29 1.91
CA ALA A 414 -10.61 6.67 2.34
C ALA A 414 -9.74 6.94 3.59
N THR A 415 -8.88 7.95 3.53
CA THR A 415 -8.06 8.37 4.66
C THR A 415 -8.29 9.84 4.99
N ARG A 416 -8.30 10.16 6.28
CA ARG A 416 -8.56 11.50 6.80
C ARG A 416 -7.70 11.77 8.03
N VAL A 417 -7.61 13.03 8.38
CA VAL A 417 -6.98 13.48 9.62
C VAL A 417 -8.02 13.43 10.74
N PRO A 418 -7.66 13.03 11.98
CA PRO A 418 -8.61 12.98 13.11
C PRO A 418 -9.32 14.31 13.38
N ALA A 419 -10.60 14.23 13.76
CA ALA A 419 -11.36 15.40 14.16
C ALA A 419 -10.83 15.97 15.48
N LEU A 420 -10.94 17.31 15.62
CA LEU A 420 -10.59 18.04 16.84
C LEU A 420 -11.82 18.63 17.48
N PRO A 421 -11.83 18.80 18.82
CA PRO A 421 -12.83 19.60 19.50
C PRO A 421 -12.89 21.02 18.96
N ALA A 422 -14.06 21.66 18.96
CA ALA A 422 -14.23 23.02 18.44
C ALA A 422 -13.37 24.06 19.18
N GLN A 423 -13.09 23.81 20.46
CA GLN A 423 -12.23 24.65 21.31
C GLN A 423 -10.73 24.33 21.17
N GLY A 424 -10.36 23.38 20.31
CA GLY A 424 -9.01 22.85 20.22
C GLY A 424 -8.70 21.81 21.30
N ASP A 425 -7.48 21.32 21.33
CA ASP A 425 -6.98 20.43 22.37
C ASP A 425 -5.67 20.96 22.98
N SER A 426 -5.06 20.22 23.89
CA SER A 426 -3.85 20.58 24.63
C SER A 426 -2.54 20.35 23.87
N ALA A 427 -2.57 20.07 22.56
CA ALA A 427 -1.37 19.88 21.78
C ALA A 427 -0.58 21.21 21.68
N ALA A 428 0.71 21.14 22.03
CA ALA A 428 1.60 22.29 21.94
C ALA A 428 1.95 22.61 20.46
N ASP A 429 2.07 21.59 19.64
CA ASP A 429 2.29 21.72 18.20
C ASP A 429 1.70 20.53 17.45
N ARG A 430 1.36 20.75 16.16
CA ARG A 430 0.73 19.75 15.31
C ARG A 430 1.11 19.96 13.87
N THR A 431 1.45 18.88 13.18
CA THR A 431 1.75 18.91 11.75
C THR A 431 1.11 17.71 11.04
N ILE A 432 0.86 17.86 9.75
CA ILE A 432 0.41 16.78 8.88
C ILE A 432 1.56 16.45 7.94
N ILE A 433 1.91 15.19 7.88
CA ILE A 433 2.98 14.68 7.05
C ILE A 433 2.39 13.64 6.10
N THR A 434 2.64 13.83 4.80
CA THR A 434 2.22 12.88 3.76
C THR A 434 3.41 12.03 3.33
N ASP A 435 3.24 10.73 3.36
CA ASP A 435 4.21 9.80 2.81
C ASP A 435 4.20 9.87 1.27
N PRO A 436 5.32 10.17 0.62
CA PRO A 436 5.39 10.28 -0.84
C PRO A 436 5.21 8.93 -1.55
N VAL A 437 5.40 7.80 -0.87
CA VAL A 437 5.31 6.45 -1.47
C VAL A 437 3.91 5.86 -1.35
N SER A 438 3.32 5.85 -0.16
CA SER A 438 1.96 5.34 0.06
C SER A 438 0.87 6.38 -0.17
N GLY A 439 1.21 7.67 -0.10
CA GLY A 439 0.26 8.78 -0.14
C GLY A 439 -0.52 8.97 1.15
N LEU A 440 -0.28 8.16 2.19
CA LEU A 440 -0.97 8.29 3.48
C LEU A 440 -0.54 9.56 4.20
N SER A 441 -1.52 10.30 4.74
CA SER A 441 -1.29 11.53 5.49
C SER A 441 -1.50 11.29 6.97
N PHE A 442 -0.41 11.35 7.74
CA PHE A 442 -0.41 11.17 9.17
C PHE A 442 -0.45 12.51 9.89
N GLU A 443 -1.27 12.63 10.92
CA GLU A 443 -1.17 13.75 11.86
C GLU A 443 -0.15 13.40 12.95
N VAL A 444 0.82 14.27 13.15
CA VAL A 444 1.78 14.19 14.24
C VAL A 444 1.50 15.34 15.21
N SER A 445 1.18 15.00 16.45
CA SER A 445 0.87 15.96 17.51
C SER A 445 1.87 15.82 18.65
N MET A 446 2.24 16.94 19.26
CA MET A 446 3.10 17.00 20.44
C MET A 446 2.34 17.57 21.63
N TYR A 447 2.26 16.82 22.72
CA TYR A 447 1.63 17.22 23.96
C TYR A 447 2.69 17.44 25.04
N MET A 448 2.70 18.65 25.60
CA MET A 448 3.53 18.97 26.73
C MET A 448 2.82 18.61 28.02
N GLN A 449 3.44 17.78 28.83
CA GLN A 449 2.89 17.33 30.10
C GLN A 449 3.87 17.65 31.24
N TYR A 450 3.47 17.41 32.50
CA TYR A 450 4.35 17.67 33.62
C TYR A 450 5.62 16.79 33.56
N ARG A 451 6.77 17.40 33.29
CA ARG A 451 8.11 16.79 33.16
C ARG A 451 8.22 15.68 32.10
N GLN A 452 7.29 15.65 31.13
CA GLN A 452 7.31 14.68 30.04
C GLN A 452 6.72 15.29 28.75
N VAL A 453 7.10 14.71 27.62
CA VAL A 453 6.57 15.05 26.28
C VAL A 453 5.98 13.79 25.69
N GLN A 454 4.80 13.89 25.14
CA GLN A 454 4.15 12.82 24.37
C GLN A 454 4.02 13.25 22.91
N TYR A 455 4.56 12.44 22.03
CA TYR A 455 4.29 12.52 20.60
C TYR A 455 3.18 11.54 20.26
N GLU A 456 2.35 11.89 19.31
CA GLU A 456 1.25 11.06 18.86
C GLU A 456 1.18 11.08 17.34
N ILE A 457 1.17 9.91 16.72
CA ILE A 457 0.97 9.73 15.28
C ILE A 457 -0.41 9.15 15.10
N ALA A 458 -1.28 9.80 14.34
CA ALA A 458 -2.67 9.42 14.22
C ALA A 458 -3.13 9.41 12.76
N LEU A 459 -4.09 8.51 12.47
CA LEU A 459 -4.73 8.33 11.18
C LEU A 459 -6.17 7.87 11.36
N VAL A 460 -7.06 8.37 10.51
CA VAL A 460 -8.45 7.88 10.38
C VAL A 460 -8.62 7.29 9.00
N TRP A 461 -9.22 6.11 8.92
CA TRP A 461 -9.47 5.47 7.63
C TRP A 461 -10.73 4.62 7.61
N GLY A 462 -11.18 4.37 6.39
CA GLY A 462 -12.21 3.41 6.07
C GLY A 462 -11.87 2.71 4.76
N VAL A 463 -12.24 1.44 4.66
CA VAL A 463 -12.05 0.62 3.47
C VAL A 463 -13.40 0.12 2.98
N GLY A 464 -13.57 0.03 1.68
CA GLY A 464 -14.81 -0.47 1.10
C GLY A 464 -14.61 -1.08 -0.28
N ALA A 465 -15.42 -2.10 -0.59
CA ALA A 465 -15.54 -2.63 -1.93
C ALA A 465 -16.62 -1.83 -2.68
N ALA A 466 -16.22 -1.16 -3.76
CA ALA A 466 -17.13 -0.41 -4.62
C ALA A 466 -17.83 -1.33 -5.63
N LYS A 467 -17.10 -2.34 -6.13
CA LYS A 467 -17.61 -3.33 -7.09
C LYS A 467 -17.10 -4.72 -6.72
N ASP A 468 -17.94 -5.48 -6.05
CA ASP A 468 -17.63 -6.84 -5.57
C ASP A 468 -17.32 -7.79 -6.74
N GLU A 469 -17.98 -7.62 -7.88
CA GLU A 469 -17.78 -8.41 -9.11
C GLU A 469 -16.38 -8.28 -9.70
N HIS A 470 -15.70 -7.15 -9.49
CA HIS A 470 -14.34 -6.89 -10.00
C HIS A 470 -13.24 -7.24 -8.98
N ILE A 471 -13.56 -8.05 -7.98
CA ILE A 471 -12.62 -8.56 -6.99
C ILE A 471 -12.61 -10.09 -7.07
N GLY A 472 -11.43 -10.69 -7.09
CA GLY A 472 -11.26 -12.14 -7.06
C GLY A 472 -10.16 -12.57 -6.11
N ILE A 473 -10.15 -13.87 -5.81
CA ILE A 473 -9.17 -14.51 -4.92
C ILE A 473 -8.35 -15.53 -5.71
N LEU A 474 -7.05 -15.45 -5.59
CA LEU A 474 -6.13 -16.50 -5.98
C LEU A 474 -5.76 -17.31 -4.73
N LEU A 475 -6.25 -18.56 -4.67
CA LEU A 475 -6.05 -19.47 -3.55
C LEU A 475 -4.60 -19.95 -3.49
N GLY A 476 -4.07 -20.06 -2.24
CA GLY A 476 -2.71 -20.52 -2.01
C GLY A 476 -2.54 -21.33 -0.73
#